data_a4054ca485a13861edbd85abdc2fbf7b
#
_entry.id   a4054ca485a13861edbd85abdc2fbf7b
#
_cell.length_a   1.000
_cell.length_b   1.000
_cell.length_c   1.000
_cell.angle_alpha   90.00
_cell.angle_beta   90.00
_cell.angle_gamma   90.00
#
_symmetry.space_group_name_H-M   'P 1'
#
loop_
_entity.id
_entity.type
_entity.pdbx_description
1 polymer ?
#
loop_
_entity_poly.entity_id
_entity_poly.type
_entity_poly.pdbx_seq_one_letter_code
_entity_poly.pdbx_strand_id
1 'polypeptide(L)' 'MIYTDGIHLISSESLEELHAFAQRIGLPPRWLHNSPRHPHYDLLTPGAREAAIRAGAQVRSSRQLVKILRTCSYLPRR' A
#
# COMPACT_ATOMS: atom_id res chain seq x y z
N MET A 1 -9.04 3.18 1.44
CA MET A 1 -8.45 2.54 2.65
C MET A 1 -7.04 2.08 2.37
N ILE A 2 -6.14 2.36 3.30
CA ILE A 2 -4.73 1.95 3.20
C ILE A 2 -4.50 0.77 4.12
N TYR A 3 -3.82 -0.25 3.59
CA TYR A 3 -3.52 -1.49 4.31
C TYR A 3 -2.04 -1.82 4.21
N THR A 4 -1.52 -2.47 5.23
CA THR A 4 -0.13 -2.93 5.24
C THR A 4 0.00 -4.28 5.95
N ASP A 5 0.92 -5.11 5.46
CA ASP A 5 1.34 -6.32 6.17
C ASP A 5 2.65 -6.10 6.94
N GLY A 6 3.08 -4.84 7.04
CA GLY A 6 4.35 -4.46 7.65
C GLY A 6 5.50 -4.32 6.67
N ILE A 7 5.34 -4.83 5.46
CA ILE A 7 6.36 -4.78 4.40
C ILE A 7 5.83 -4.05 3.18
N HIS A 8 4.56 -4.27 2.83
CA HIS A 8 3.91 -3.69 1.67
C HIS A 8 2.83 -2.71 2.11
N LEU A 9 2.61 -1.68 1.30
CA LEU A 9 1.56 -0.69 1.53
C LEU A 9 0.70 -0.63 0.28
N ILE A 10 -0.62 -0.80 0.44
CA ILE A 10 -1.57 -0.81 -0.67
C ILE A 10 -2.78 0.06 -0.38
N SER A 11 -3.49 0.44 -1.43
CA SER A 11 -4.80 1.07 -1.33
C SER A 11 -5.87 0.17 -1.94
N SER A 12 -7.03 0.13 -1.31
CA SER A 12 -8.21 -0.55 -1.86
C SER A 12 -9.03 0.34 -2.79
N GLU A 13 -8.72 1.62 -2.89
CA GLU A 13 -9.54 2.58 -3.64
C GLU A 13 -8.89 3.10 -4.91
N SER A 14 -7.63 3.56 -4.85
CA SER A 14 -6.99 4.17 -6.00
C SER A 14 -5.49 4.30 -5.82
N LEU A 15 -4.77 4.44 -6.94
CA LEU A 15 -3.36 4.81 -6.92
C LEU A 15 -3.16 6.20 -6.31
N GLU A 16 -4.10 7.11 -6.55
CA GLU A 16 -4.01 8.46 -6.01
C GLU A 16 -4.04 8.44 -4.48
N GLU A 17 -4.90 7.62 -3.88
CA GLU A 17 -4.94 7.46 -2.44
C GLU A 17 -3.61 6.92 -1.92
N LEU A 18 -3.07 5.91 -2.60
CA LEU A 18 -1.80 5.31 -2.21
C LEU A 18 -0.65 6.32 -2.26
N HIS A 19 -0.56 7.07 -3.36
CA HIS A 19 0.48 8.09 -3.52
C HIS A 19 0.35 9.21 -2.49
N ALA A 20 -0.87 9.69 -2.24
CA ALA A 20 -1.10 10.74 -1.27
C ALA A 20 -0.70 10.30 0.14
N PHE A 21 -1.04 9.07 0.51
CA PHE A 21 -0.67 8.52 1.81
C PHE A 21 0.87 8.38 1.92
N ALA A 22 1.50 7.81 0.89
CA ALA A 22 2.95 7.62 0.88
C ALA A 22 3.69 8.96 0.98
N GLN A 23 3.22 9.96 0.25
CA GLN A 23 3.81 11.30 0.28
C GLN A 23 3.68 11.93 1.67
N ARG A 24 2.51 11.78 2.27
CA ARG A 24 2.25 12.35 3.60
C ARG A 24 3.18 11.78 4.67
N ILE A 25 3.55 10.52 4.57
CA ILE A 25 4.48 9.89 5.53
C ILE A 25 5.92 9.90 5.06
N GLY A 26 6.21 10.54 3.93
CA GLY A 26 7.58 10.75 3.46
C GLY A 26 8.23 9.56 2.78
N LEU A 27 7.46 8.63 2.20
CA LEU A 27 8.04 7.52 1.46
C LEU A 27 8.65 8.02 0.14
N PRO A 28 9.90 7.62 -0.18
CA PRO A 28 10.48 7.97 -1.47
C PRO A 28 9.67 7.38 -2.62
N PRO A 29 9.44 8.14 -3.71
CA PRO A 29 8.72 7.62 -4.87
C PRO A 29 9.35 6.36 -5.48
N ARG A 30 10.66 6.20 -5.36
CA ARG A 30 11.37 5.02 -5.88
C ARG A 30 11.01 3.72 -5.16
N TRP A 31 10.35 3.81 -4.01
CA TRP A 31 9.90 2.61 -3.29
C TRP A 31 8.58 2.07 -3.84
N LEU A 32 8.00 2.75 -4.81
CA LEU A 32 6.79 2.26 -5.47
C LEU A 32 7.12 1.15 -6.47
N HIS A 33 6.41 0.05 -6.38
CA HIS A 33 6.35 -0.98 -7.41
C HIS A 33 5.02 -0.82 -8.14
N ASN A 34 5.08 -0.21 -9.32
CA ASN A 34 3.87 0.10 -10.09
C ASN A 34 3.51 -1.06 -11.00
N SER A 35 3.19 -2.19 -10.38
CA SER A 35 2.72 -3.35 -11.09
C SER A 35 1.26 -3.16 -11.49
N PRO A 36 0.83 -3.54 -12.71
CA PRO A 36 -0.55 -3.30 -13.14
C PRO A 36 -1.61 -3.90 -12.25
N ARG A 37 -1.34 -5.06 -11.63
CA ARG A 37 -2.34 -5.79 -10.84
C ARG A 37 -2.16 -5.64 -9.34
N HIS A 38 -0.98 -5.23 -8.89
CA HIS A 38 -0.70 -5.12 -7.46
C HIS A 38 0.29 -3.99 -7.19
N PRO A 39 -0.11 -2.75 -7.50
CA PRO A 39 0.73 -1.61 -7.18
C PRO A 39 0.87 -1.49 -5.66
N HIS A 40 2.09 -1.25 -5.21
CA HIS A 40 2.35 -1.15 -3.78
C HIS A 40 3.64 -0.38 -3.53
N TYR A 41 3.76 0.20 -2.34
CA TYR A 41 5.04 0.69 -1.85
C TYR A 41 5.65 -0.36 -0.93
N ASP A 42 6.97 -0.48 -0.98
CA ASP A 42 7.70 -1.28 -0.01
C ASP A 42 8.05 -0.42 1.20
N LEU A 43 7.84 -0.94 2.40
CA LEU A 43 8.24 -0.29 3.63
C LEU A 43 9.62 -0.83 4.02
N LEU A 44 10.67 -0.17 3.52
CA LEU A 44 12.04 -0.69 3.58
C LEU A 44 12.75 -0.46 4.91
N THR A 45 12.16 0.32 5.81
CA THR A 45 12.76 0.61 7.11
C THR A 45 11.73 0.43 8.22
N PRO A 46 12.17 0.11 9.47
CA PRO A 46 11.25 0.06 10.60
C PRO A 46 10.54 1.40 10.83
N GLY A 47 11.21 2.52 10.60
CA GLY A 47 10.60 3.83 10.74
C GLY A 47 9.47 4.06 9.75
N ALA A 48 9.62 3.60 8.51
CA ALA A 48 8.57 3.70 7.50
C ALA A 48 7.34 2.88 7.91
N ARG A 49 7.54 1.67 8.41
CA ARG A 49 6.45 0.83 8.89
C ARG A 49 5.69 1.48 10.03
N GLU A 50 6.41 2.00 11.02
CA GLU A 50 5.78 2.68 12.13
C GLU A 50 5.02 3.92 11.69
N ALA A 51 5.58 4.70 10.79
CA ALA A 51 4.93 5.89 10.26
C ALA A 51 3.64 5.54 9.54
N ALA A 52 3.62 4.46 8.77
CA ALA A 52 2.43 4.01 8.06
C ALA A 52 1.33 3.62 9.04
N ILE A 53 1.66 2.84 10.06
CA ILE A 53 0.69 2.39 11.06
C ILE A 53 0.17 3.59 11.85
N ARG A 54 1.05 4.48 12.26
CA ARG A 54 0.68 5.68 13.02
C ARG A 54 -0.22 6.61 12.21
N ALA A 55 -0.04 6.66 10.90
CA ALA A 55 -0.85 7.50 10.01
C ALA A 55 -2.20 6.87 9.65
N GLY A 56 -2.46 5.64 10.11
CA GLY A 56 -3.77 5.02 9.95
C GLY A 56 -3.83 3.83 9.01
N ALA A 57 -2.71 3.33 8.50
CA ALA A 57 -2.71 2.11 7.70
C ALA A 57 -3.22 0.95 8.58
N GLN A 58 -4.14 0.17 8.02
CA GLN A 58 -4.69 -0.98 8.74
C GLN A 58 -3.81 -2.20 8.50
N VAL A 59 -3.45 -2.89 9.57
CA VAL A 59 -2.57 -4.05 9.50
C VAL A 59 -3.38 -5.28 9.14
N ARG A 60 -2.94 -5.98 8.10
CA ARG A 60 -3.55 -7.22 7.62
C ARG A 60 -2.43 -8.18 7.19
N SER A 61 -2.74 -9.45 7.07
CA SER A 61 -1.78 -10.43 6.58
C SER A 61 -1.49 -10.20 5.09
N SER A 62 -0.34 -10.70 4.63
CA SER A 62 0.01 -10.62 3.21
C SER A 62 -1.05 -11.28 2.33
N ARG A 63 -1.60 -12.40 2.78
CA ARG A 63 -2.69 -13.09 2.07
C ARG A 63 -3.92 -12.20 1.93
N GLN A 64 -4.26 -11.46 2.99
CA GLN A 64 -5.39 -10.53 2.95
C GLN A 64 -5.13 -9.36 2.01
N LEU A 65 -3.89 -8.86 1.95
CA LEU A 65 -3.54 -7.81 0.98
C LEU A 65 -3.75 -8.28 -0.45
N VAL A 66 -3.32 -9.49 -0.78
CA VAL A 66 -3.51 -10.06 -2.11
C VAL A 66 -5.02 -10.14 -2.42
N LYS A 67 -5.82 -10.59 -1.48
CA LYS A 67 -7.27 -10.68 -1.66
C LYS A 67 -7.89 -9.31 -1.90
N ILE A 68 -7.48 -8.29 -1.14
CA ILE A 68 -7.95 -6.92 -1.32
C ILE A 68 -7.63 -6.43 -2.73
N LEU A 69 -6.41 -6.64 -3.20
CA LEU A 69 -6.00 -6.20 -4.53
C LEU A 69 -6.77 -6.92 -5.64
N ARG A 70 -7.13 -8.19 -5.43
CA ARG A 70 -7.91 -8.94 -6.41
C ARG A 70 -9.35 -8.47 -6.53
N THR A 71 -9.89 -7.87 -5.47
CA THR A 71 -11.30 -7.50 -5.41
C THR A 71 -11.55 -6.02 -5.56
N CYS A 72 -10.51 -5.17 -5.50
CA CYS A 72 -10.70 -3.73 -5.63
C CYS A 72 -11.01 -3.36 -7.08
N SER A 73 -11.81 -2.30 -7.26
CA SER A 73 -12.38 -1.97 -8.56
C SER A 73 -11.45 -1.19 -9.48
N TYR A 74 -10.37 -0.59 -8.96
CA TYR A 74 -9.52 0.28 -9.77
C TYR A 74 -8.41 -0.45 -10.51
N LEU A 75 -8.21 -1.74 -10.22
CA LEU A 75 -7.17 -2.53 -10.88
C LEU A 75 -7.75 -3.39 -11.99
N PRO A 76 -6.96 -3.68 -13.04
CA PRO A 76 -7.44 -4.52 -14.12
C PRO A 76 -7.74 -5.93 -13.61
N ARG A 77 -8.80 -6.51 -14.14
CA ARG A 77 -9.18 -7.91 -13.87
C ARG A 77 -8.76 -8.79 -15.02
N ARG A 78 -8.56 -10.05 -14.72
CA ARG A 78 -8.33 -11.05 -15.77
C ARG A 78 -9.58 -11.32 -16.57
#